data_d4be962521a8d3c77bcb2b54a7ce21b0
#
_entry.id   d4be962521a8d3c77bcb2b54a7ce21b0
#
_cell.length_a   1.000
_cell.length_b   1.000
_cell.length_c   1.000
_cell.angle_alpha   90.00
_cell.angle_beta   90.00
_cell.angle_gamma   90.00
#
_symmetry.space_group_name_H-M   'P 1'
#
loop_
_entity.id
_entity.type
_entity.pdbx_description
1 polymer ?
#
loop_
_entity_poly.entity_id
_entity_poly.type
_entity_poly.pdbx_seq_one_letter_code
_entity_poly.pdbx_strand_id
1 'polypeptide(L)'
;FEEIHRNGAIAHAIYNYTTYTGDESYIQKEGLEVLTEISRFWADRVHYSKRQQKYMIHGVTGPNEYENNINNNWYTNYLATWVLSYTLENYKKFQTLATVTISAEEQAKWQDIIDHMYFPTDEELGIFVQHDTFLDKDLMPTSELDPADRPLNQNWSWDKILRSCFIK
;
A
#
# COMPACT_ATOMS: atom_id res chain seq x y z
N PHE A 1 11.93 1.62 -8.26
CA PHE A 1 10.92 1.64 -9.30
C PHE A 1 9.67 0.82 -8.97
N GLU A 2 9.69 0.07 -7.89
CA GLU A 2 8.57 -0.74 -7.40
C GLU A 2 7.88 -0.09 -6.20
N GLU A 3 8.20 1.17 -5.91
CA GLU A 3 7.62 1.98 -4.85
C GLU A 3 6.27 2.57 -5.29
N ILE A 4 5.39 1.70 -5.75
CA ILE A 4 4.07 2.10 -6.29
C ILE A 4 3.17 2.73 -5.22
N HIS A 5 3.47 2.55 -3.96
CA HIS A 5 2.78 3.19 -2.84
C HIS A 5 2.83 4.73 -2.93
N ARG A 6 3.77 5.32 -3.68
CA ARG A 6 3.85 6.76 -3.93
C ARG A 6 2.59 7.31 -4.61
N ASN A 7 1.91 6.51 -5.44
CA ASN A 7 0.61 6.90 -6.00
C ASN A 7 -0.45 7.07 -4.90
N GLY A 8 -0.46 6.20 -3.92
CA GLY A 8 -1.34 6.34 -2.76
C GLY A 8 -1.00 7.55 -1.89
N ALA A 9 0.28 7.92 -1.80
CA ALA A 9 0.70 9.12 -1.09
C ALA A 9 0.13 10.41 -1.71
N ILE A 10 -0.07 10.46 -3.03
CA ILE A 10 -0.76 11.57 -3.70
C ILE A 10 -2.22 11.65 -3.24
N ALA A 11 -2.93 10.54 -3.23
CA ALA A 11 -4.31 10.49 -2.72
C ALA A 11 -4.38 10.90 -1.24
N HIS A 12 -3.41 10.48 -0.43
CA HIS A 12 -3.33 10.85 0.98
C HIS A 12 -3.03 12.35 1.17
N ALA A 13 -2.27 12.98 0.27
CA ALA A 13 -2.06 14.43 0.30
C ALA A 13 -3.35 15.20 0.02
N ILE A 14 -4.18 14.73 -0.91
CA ILE A 14 -5.52 15.29 -1.18
C ILE A 14 -6.41 15.16 0.06
N TYR A 15 -6.42 13.98 0.69
CA TYR A 15 -7.14 13.74 1.94
C TYR A 15 -6.70 14.69 3.05
N ASN A 16 -5.40 14.83 3.27
CA ASN A 16 -4.85 15.72 4.30
C ASN A 16 -5.23 17.19 4.06
N TYR A 17 -5.08 17.66 2.81
CA TYR A 17 -5.49 19.02 2.47
C TYR A 17 -6.96 19.28 2.85
N THR A 18 -7.85 18.41 2.41
CA THR A 18 -9.28 18.53 2.68
C THR A 18 -9.59 18.45 4.17
N THR A 19 -8.94 17.52 4.89
CA THR A 19 -9.18 17.31 6.32
C THR A 19 -8.70 18.50 7.16
N TYR A 20 -7.53 19.06 6.85
CA TYR A 20 -6.95 20.14 7.64
C TYR A 20 -7.54 21.51 7.30
N THR A 21 -7.94 21.73 6.07
CA THR A 21 -8.52 23.03 5.65
C THR A 21 -10.04 23.09 5.73
N GLY A 22 -10.71 21.93 5.69
CA GLY A 22 -12.15 21.84 5.50
C GLY A 22 -12.62 22.23 4.09
N ASP A 23 -11.68 22.47 3.16
CA ASP A 23 -11.98 22.85 1.78
C ASP A 23 -12.10 21.63 0.87
N GLU A 24 -13.35 21.30 0.52
CA GLU A 24 -13.67 20.21 -0.40
C GLU A 24 -13.69 20.65 -1.88
N SER A 25 -13.48 21.93 -2.16
CA SER A 25 -13.61 22.47 -3.53
C SER A 25 -12.56 21.86 -4.48
N TYR A 26 -11.39 21.53 -3.98
CA TYR A 26 -10.36 20.86 -4.76
C TYR A 26 -10.78 19.45 -5.21
N ILE A 27 -11.37 18.66 -4.31
CA ILE A 27 -11.87 17.32 -4.67
C ILE A 27 -12.95 17.44 -5.75
N GLN A 28 -13.87 18.39 -5.62
CA GLN A 28 -14.96 18.58 -6.56
C GLN A 28 -14.49 18.94 -7.97
N LYS A 29 -13.44 19.75 -8.09
CA LYS A 29 -12.97 20.30 -9.38
C LYS A 29 -11.97 19.40 -10.09
N GLU A 30 -10.95 18.98 -9.38
CA GLU A 30 -9.77 18.30 -9.96
C GLU A 30 -9.39 17.01 -9.22
N GLY A 31 -9.54 17.01 -7.90
CA GLY A 31 -9.06 15.93 -7.05
C GLY A 31 -9.75 14.60 -7.33
N LEU A 32 -11.03 14.60 -7.68
CA LEU A 32 -11.77 13.38 -7.96
C LEU A 32 -11.28 12.68 -9.24
N GLU A 33 -10.87 13.44 -10.27
CA GLU A 33 -10.24 12.88 -11.45
C GLU A 33 -8.92 12.21 -11.11
N VAL A 34 -8.06 12.88 -10.34
CA VAL A 34 -6.78 12.33 -9.87
C VAL A 34 -6.98 11.05 -9.04
N LEU A 35 -7.92 11.08 -8.09
CA LEU A 35 -8.26 9.92 -7.26
C LEU A 35 -8.77 8.74 -8.11
N THR A 36 -9.58 9.03 -9.12
CA THR A 36 -10.12 8.00 -10.03
C THR A 36 -9.03 7.33 -10.83
N GLU A 37 -8.09 8.09 -11.40
CA GLU A 37 -6.99 7.53 -12.19
C GLU A 37 -6.01 6.73 -11.31
N ILE A 38 -5.72 7.19 -10.10
CA ILE A 38 -4.95 6.41 -9.13
C ILE A 38 -5.69 5.11 -8.75
N SER A 39 -7.00 5.15 -8.59
CA SER A 39 -7.81 3.96 -8.30
C SER A 39 -7.83 2.97 -9.47
N ARG A 40 -7.90 3.45 -10.71
CA ARG A 40 -7.75 2.63 -11.92
C ARG A 40 -6.41 1.93 -11.97
N PHE A 41 -5.33 2.65 -11.66
CA PHE A 41 -3.99 2.07 -11.55
C PHE A 41 -3.97 0.95 -10.51
N TRP A 42 -4.51 1.15 -9.31
CA TRP A 42 -4.55 0.11 -8.28
C TRP A 42 -5.40 -1.09 -8.70
N ALA A 43 -6.56 -0.85 -9.31
CA ALA A 43 -7.45 -1.92 -9.77
C ALA A 43 -6.87 -2.75 -10.92
N ASP A 44 -5.95 -2.20 -11.70
CA ASP A 44 -5.19 -2.91 -12.73
C ASP A 44 -3.97 -3.63 -12.14
N ARG A 45 -3.33 -3.03 -11.15
CA ARG A 45 -2.07 -3.54 -10.56
C ARG A 45 -2.27 -4.75 -9.65
N VAL A 46 -3.43 -4.91 -9.03
CA VAL A 46 -3.72 -6.06 -8.16
C VAL A 46 -3.89 -7.34 -8.98
N HIS A 47 -3.51 -8.45 -8.38
CA HIS A 47 -3.65 -9.78 -8.94
C HIS A 47 -4.62 -10.62 -8.09
N TYR A 48 -5.61 -11.26 -8.71
CA TYR A 48 -6.50 -12.17 -8.01
C TYR A 48 -5.90 -13.59 -7.95
N SER A 49 -5.53 -14.04 -6.76
CA SER A 49 -5.07 -15.40 -6.52
C SER A 49 -6.24 -16.37 -6.41
N LYS A 50 -6.45 -17.20 -7.42
CA LYS A 50 -7.48 -18.25 -7.37
C LYS A 50 -7.25 -19.24 -6.23
N ARG A 51 -5.99 -19.47 -5.84
CA ARG A 51 -5.63 -20.37 -4.73
C ARG A 51 -6.08 -19.82 -3.39
N GLN A 52 -5.83 -18.54 -3.15
CA GLN A 52 -6.12 -17.86 -1.88
C GLN A 52 -7.51 -17.22 -1.87
N GLN A 53 -8.14 -17.06 -3.04
CA GLN A 53 -9.36 -16.29 -3.23
C GLN A 53 -9.26 -14.86 -2.67
N LYS A 54 -8.09 -14.25 -2.88
CA LYS A 54 -7.74 -12.91 -2.41
C LYS A 54 -7.03 -12.13 -3.51
N TYR A 55 -7.17 -10.81 -3.45
CA TYR A 55 -6.33 -9.91 -4.24
C TYR A 55 -4.97 -9.73 -3.57
N MET A 56 -3.93 -9.68 -4.36
CA MET A 56 -2.54 -9.61 -3.94
C MET A 56 -1.77 -8.58 -4.77
N ILE A 57 -0.70 -8.05 -4.21
CA ILE A 57 0.25 -7.19 -4.92
C ILE A 57 1.65 -7.81 -4.78
N HIS A 58 2.26 -8.15 -5.90
CA HIS A 58 3.56 -8.81 -5.96
C HIS A 58 4.65 -7.85 -6.47
N GLY A 59 5.90 -8.11 -6.07
CA GLY A 59 7.07 -7.44 -6.61
C GLY A 59 7.07 -5.94 -6.34
N VAL A 60 7.03 -5.55 -5.07
CA VAL A 60 7.05 -4.14 -4.66
C VAL A 60 8.17 -3.86 -3.67
N THR A 61 8.53 -2.59 -3.58
CA THR A 61 9.31 -2.04 -2.49
C THR A 61 8.36 -1.21 -1.62
N GLY A 62 8.24 -1.56 -0.36
CA GLY A 62 7.44 -0.83 0.61
C GLY A 62 8.15 0.43 1.14
N PRO A 63 7.58 1.13 2.13
CA PRO A 63 8.21 2.29 2.75
C PRO A 63 9.49 1.95 3.53
N ASN A 64 9.68 0.69 3.89
CA ASN A 64 10.96 0.17 4.32
C ASN A 64 11.77 -0.23 3.08
N GLU A 65 12.66 0.65 2.62
CA GLU A 65 13.43 0.48 1.38
C GLU A 65 14.50 -0.61 1.47
N TYR A 66 14.72 -1.21 2.64
CA TYR A 66 15.52 -2.43 2.78
C TYR A 66 14.80 -3.68 2.27
N GLU A 67 13.49 -3.59 2.01
CA GLU A 67 12.64 -4.67 1.53
C GLU A 67 12.28 -4.45 0.07
N ASN A 68 13.07 -5.06 -0.84
CA ASN A 68 12.87 -4.92 -2.27
C ASN A 68 12.27 -6.18 -2.89
N ASN A 69 11.46 -6.01 -3.93
CA ASN A 69 10.86 -7.10 -4.71
C ASN A 69 10.10 -8.11 -3.82
N ILE A 70 9.39 -7.59 -2.85
CA ILE A 70 8.59 -8.37 -1.90
C ILE A 70 7.15 -8.53 -2.37
N ASN A 71 6.47 -9.53 -1.85
CA ASN A 71 5.06 -9.78 -2.13
C ASN A 71 4.19 -9.39 -0.94
N ASN A 72 3.02 -8.85 -1.24
CA ASN A 72 2.01 -8.52 -0.25
C ASN A 72 2.55 -7.65 0.90
N ASN A 73 3.24 -6.57 0.53
CA ASN A 73 3.59 -5.57 1.53
C ASN A 73 2.32 -5.01 2.17
N TRP A 74 2.18 -5.16 3.49
CA TRP A 74 0.96 -4.82 4.21
C TRP A 74 0.56 -3.35 3.99
N TYR A 75 1.52 -2.45 4.08
CA TYR A 75 1.29 -1.02 3.86
C TYR A 75 0.81 -0.73 2.44
N THR A 76 1.43 -1.33 1.43
CA THR A 76 1.06 -1.15 0.03
C THR A 76 -0.36 -1.67 -0.25
N ASN A 77 -0.68 -2.87 0.27
CA ASN A 77 -2.02 -3.46 0.14
C ASN A 77 -3.09 -2.61 0.86
N TYR A 78 -2.77 -2.13 2.06
CA TYR A 78 -3.68 -1.25 2.80
C TYR A 78 -3.90 0.07 2.07
N LEU A 79 -2.84 0.68 1.58
CA LEU A 79 -2.94 1.95 0.86
C LEU A 79 -3.75 1.82 -0.43
N ALA A 80 -3.62 0.70 -1.15
CA ALA A 80 -4.44 0.41 -2.32
C ALA A 80 -5.94 0.36 -1.97
N THR A 81 -6.32 -0.41 -0.95
CA THR A 81 -7.72 -0.49 -0.51
C THR A 81 -8.23 0.83 0.03
N TRP A 82 -7.41 1.55 0.78
CA TRP A 82 -7.77 2.87 1.30
C TRP A 82 -8.05 3.88 0.18
N VAL A 83 -7.21 3.92 -0.86
CA VAL A 83 -7.43 4.82 -2.00
C VAL A 83 -8.72 4.47 -2.72
N LEU A 84 -8.98 3.18 -2.99
CA LEU A 84 -10.21 2.73 -3.63
C LEU A 84 -11.45 3.14 -2.81
N SER A 85 -11.44 2.91 -1.49
CA SER A 85 -12.53 3.32 -0.58
C SER A 85 -12.74 4.82 -0.59
N TYR A 86 -11.66 5.59 -0.41
CA TYR A 86 -11.73 7.05 -0.36
C TYR A 86 -12.25 7.64 -1.67
N THR A 87 -11.86 7.04 -2.80
CA THR A 87 -12.37 7.47 -4.12
C THR A 87 -13.85 7.17 -4.27
N LEU A 88 -14.31 5.96 -3.91
CA LEU A 88 -15.73 5.60 -3.97
C LEU A 88 -16.61 6.49 -3.08
N GLU A 89 -16.15 6.79 -1.86
CA GLU A 89 -16.85 7.68 -0.94
C GLU A 89 -17.01 9.09 -1.52
N ASN A 90 -15.92 9.67 -2.06
CA ASN A 90 -15.96 11.00 -2.66
C ASN A 90 -16.74 11.01 -3.98
N TYR A 91 -16.66 9.97 -4.78
CA TYR A 91 -17.47 9.85 -5.99
C TYR A 91 -18.96 9.81 -5.65
N LYS A 92 -19.36 9.02 -4.69
CA LYS A 92 -20.75 8.98 -4.22
C LYS A 92 -21.23 10.34 -3.72
N LYS A 93 -20.36 11.09 -3.04
CA LYS A 93 -20.68 12.42 -2.50
C LYS A 93 -20.79 13.49 -3.59
N PHE A 94 -19.95 13.46 -4.61
CA PHE A 94 -19.78 14.53 -5.57
C PHE A 94 -20.11 14.14 -7.03
N GLN A 95 -20.68 12.97 -7.29
CA GLN A 95 -20.92 12.45 -8.65
C GLN A 95 -21.70 13.40 -9.58
N THR A 96 -22.58 14.22 -9.03
CA THR A 96 -23.36 15.20 -9.82
C THR A 96 -22.53 16.40 -10.29
N LEU A 97 -21.37 16.63 -9.69
CA LEU A 97 -20.43 17.71 -10.01
C LEU A 97 -19.17 17.17 -10.68
N ALA A 98 -18.99 15.87 -10.69
CA ALA A 98 -17.78 15.22 -11.19
C ALA A 98 -17.62 15.38 -12.70
N THR A 99 -16.40 15.69 -13.13
CA THR A 99 -15.99 15.71 -14.52
C THR A 99 -15.63 14.31 -15.05
N VAL A 100 -15.40 13.36 -14.13
CA VAL A 100 -15.05 11.97 -14.39
C VAL A 100 -16.23 11.05 -14.09
N THR A 101 -16.35 9.98 -14.86
CA THR A 101 -17.37 8.94 -14.63
C THR A 101 -16.68 7.65 -14.20
N ILE A 102 -17.14 7.06 -13.11
CA ILE A 102 -16.77 5.71 -12.66
C ILE A 102 -17.95 4.79 -12.95
N SER A 103 -17.76 3.84 -13.85
CA SER A 103 -18.83 2.91 -14.24
C SER A 103 -19.27 2.02 -13.06
N ALA A 104 -20.46 1.46 -13.14
CA ALA A 104 -20.95 0.53 -12.13
C ALA A 104 -20.05 -0.73 -12.03
N GLU A 105 -19.46 -1.14 -13.14
CA GLU A 105 -18.52 -2.27 -13.18
C GLU A 105 -17.21 -1.94 -12.45
N GLU A 106 -16.65 -0.73 -12.67
CA GLU A 106 -15.48 -0.26 -11.95
C GLU A 106 -15.76 -0.18 -10.44
N GLN A 107 -16.89 0.40 -10.05
CA GLN A 107 -17.27 0.50 -8.64
C GLN A 107 -17.40 -0.88 -7.98
N ALA A 108 -18.06 -1.83 -8.65
CA ALA A 108 -18.19 -3.19 -8.16
C ALA A 108 -16.85 -3.91 -8.05
N LYS A 109 -15.96 -3.77 -9.05
CA LYS A 109 -14.61 -4.33 -9.03
C LYS A 109 -13.78 -3.74 -7.89
N TRP A 110 -13.85 -2.43 -7.68
CA TRP A 110 -13.09 -1.77 -6.61
C TRP A 110 -13.57 -2.21 -5.24
N GLN A 111 -14.89 -2.34 -5.06
CA GLN A 111 -15.43 -2.86 -3.80
C GLN A 111 -15.00 -4.32 -3.56
N ASP A 112 -15.02 -5.16 -4.58
CA ASP A 112 -14.54 -6.55 -4.49
C ASP A 112 -13.05 -6.62 -4.10
N ILE A 113 -12.22 -5.74 -4.64
CA ILE A 113 -10.80 -5.63 -4.26
C ILE A 113 -10.66 -5.23 -2.78
N ILE A 114 -11.44 -4.26 -2.32
CA ILE A 114 -11.42 -3.80 -0.92
C ILE A 114 -11.79 -4.95 0.01
N ASP A 115 -12.86 -5.68 -0.29
CA ASP A 115 -13.41 -6.73 0.56
C ASP A 115 -12.52 -7.99 0.59
N HIS A 116 -11.74 -8.23 -0.46
CA HIS A 116 -10.96 -9.45 -0.62
C HIS A 116 -9.45 -9.23 -0.72
N MET A 117 -8.93 -8.06 -0.36
CA MET A 117 -7.49 -7.84 -0.32
C MET A 117 -6.84 -8.73 0.74
N TYR A 118 -5.69 -9.29 0.38
CA TYR A 118 -4.88 -10.07 1.30
C TYR A 118 -4.00 -9.17 2.17
N PHE A 119 -4.03 -9.44 3.47
CA PHE A 119 -3.18 -8.79 4.46
C PHE A 119 -2.40 -9.84 5.23
N PRO A 120 -1.06 -9.87 5.10
CA PRO A 120 -0.24 -10.78 5.89
C PRO A 120 -0.44 -10.55 7.39
N THR A 121 -0.80 -11.61 8.10
CA THR A 121 -0.99 -11.60 9.56
C THR A 121 -0.39 -12.86 10.16
N ASP A 122 0.08 -12.75 11.39
CA ASP A 122 0.42 -13.89 12.22
C ASP A 122 -0.55 -13.95 13.39
N GLU A 123 -1.38 -15.00 13.42
CA GLU A 123 -2.43 -15.15 14.43
C GLU A 123 -1.87 -15.53 15.80
N GLU A 124 -0.76 -16.28 15.83
CA GLU A 124 -0.14 -16.72 17.07
C GLU A 124 0.51 -15.52 17.80
N LEU A 125 1.20 -14.67 17.06
CA LEU A 125 1.78 -13.45 17.60
C LEU A 125 0.78 -12.30 17.72
N GLY A 126 -0.38 -12.38 17.05
CA GLY A 126 -1.41 -11.34 17.05
C GLY A 126 -0.95 -10.04 16.36
N ILE A 127 -0.15 -10.14 15.30
CA ILE A 127 0.45 -8.99 14.61
C ILE A 127 0.13 -8.97 13.13
N PHE A 128 0.18 -7.77 12.55
CA PHE A 128 0.32 -7.59 11.10
C PHE A 128 1.78 -7.84 10.70
N VAL A 129 1.97 -8.63 9.65
CA VAL A 129 3.30 -8.96 9.13
C VAL A 129 3.64 -8.01 7.99
N GLN A 130 4.86 -7.50 7.96
CA GLN A 130 5.25 -6.47 6.99
C GLN A 130 5.06 -6.89 5.52
N HIS A 131 5.35 -8.15 5.21
CA HIS A 131 5.14 -8.79 3.89
C HIS A 131 5.21 -10.31 4.03
N ASP A 132 4.87 -11.04 2.96
CA ASP A 132 5.09 -12.48 2.92
C ASP A 132 6.55 -12.79 3.25
N THR A 133 6.79 -13.87 3.99
CA THR A 133 8.13 -14.33 4.39
C THR A 133 8.93 -13.39 5.31
N PHE A 134 8.33 -12.32 5.83
CA PHE A 134 9.05 -11.40 6.72
C PHE A 134 9.56 -12.09 8.00
N LEU A 135 8.77 -12.99 8.57
CA LEU A 135 9.14 -13.74 9.78
C LEU A 135 10.11 -14.89 9.53
N ASP A 136 10.37 -15.23 8.26
CA ASP A 136 11.36 -16.26 7.87
C ASP A 136 12.80 -15.71 7.85
N LYS A 137 12.96 -14.41 8.12
CA LYS A 137 14.27 -13.75 8.15
C LYS A 137 15.04 -14.08 9.43
N ASP A 138 16.36 -13.88 9.36
CA ASP A 138 17.22 -13.91 10.54
C ASP A 138 16.88 -12.74 11.46
N LEU A 139 16.16 -13.04 12.54
CA LEU A 139 15.78 -12.03 13.54
C LEU A 139 16.96 -11.77 14.45
N MET A 140 17.48 -10.56 14.42
CA MET A 140 18.67 -10.15 15.18
C MET A 140 18.31 -9.02 16.16
N PRO A 141 18.59 -9.16 17.46
CA PRO A 141 18.51 -8.05 18.38
C PRO A 141 19.42 -6.89 17.95
N THR A 142 18.90 -5.68 17.95
CA THR A 142 19.68 -4.48 17.58
C THR A 142 20.92 -4.32 18.47
N SER A 143 20.89 -4.83 19.71
CA SER A 143 22.01 -4.83 20.66
C SER A 143 23.18 -5.71 20.23
N GLU A 144 22.93 -6.69 19.37
CA GLU A 144 23.96 -7.62 18.86
C GLU A 144 24.65 -7.09 17.58
N LEU A 145 24.14 -6.00 17.02
CA LEU A 145 24.74 -5.40 15.84
C LEU A 145 26.06 -4.70 16.19
N ASP A 146 27.16 -5.16 15.57
CA ASP A 146 28.46 -4.52 15.74
C ASP A 146 28.37 -3.03 15.30
N PRO A 147 28.80 -2.09 16.13
CA PRO A 147 28.89 -0.68 15.75
C PRO A 147 29.70 -0.44 14.47
N ALA A 148 30.69 -1.26 14.17
CA ALA A 148 31.50 -1.18 12.97
C ALA A 148 30.71 -1.51 11.68
N ASP A 149 29.60 -2.24 11.79
CA ASP A 149 28.73 -2.56 10.66
C ASP A 149 27.79 -1.40 10.28
N ARG A 150 27.79 -0.31 11.05
CA ARG A 150 26.93 0.86 10.78
C ARG A 150 27.64 1.90 9.90
N PRO A 151 26.94 2.49 8.93
CA PRO A 151 25.58 2.16 8.48
C PRO A 151 25.55 0.89 7.62
N LEU A 152 24.50 0.09 7.75
CA LEU A 152 24.39 -1.22 7.13
C LEU A 152 24.51 -1.18 5.60
N ASN A 153 23.88 -0.20 4.97
CA ASN A 153 23.90 -0.04 3.51
C ASN A 153 25.29 0.25 2.91
N GLN A 154 26.27 0.53 3.74
CA GLN A 154 27.67 0.75 3.32
C GLN A 154 28.57 -0.44 3.67
N ASN A 155 28.21 -1.20 4.70
CA ASN A 155 29.07 -2.23 5.27
C ASN A 155 28.56 -3.66 5.03
N TRP A 156 27.28 -3.81 4.71
CA TRP A 156 26.69 -5.12 4.40
C TRP A 156 26.30 -5.22 2.93
N SER A 157 26.37 -6.44 2.39
CA SER A 157 25.79 -6.73 1.08
C SER A 157 24.25 -6.70 1.13
N TRP A 158 23.63 -6.38 0.01
CA TRP A 158 22.18 -6.33 -0.06
C TRP A 158 21.49 -7.65 0.29
N ASP A 159 22.07 -8.79 -0.12
CA ASP A 159 21.51 -10.09 0.23
C ASP A 159 21.60 -10.37 1.74
N LYS A 160 22.63 -9.88 2.43
CA LYS A 160 22.69 -9.96 3.90
C LYS A 160 21.62 -9.07 4.55
N ILE A 161 21.41 -7.85 4.04
CA ILE A 161 20.36 -6.94 4.52
C ILE A 161 18.97 -7.55 4.32
N LEU A 162 18.70 -8.10 3.12
CA LEU A 162 17.40 -8.67 2.77
C LEU A 162 17.01 -9.88 3.61
N ARG A 163 18.01 -10.64 4.12
CA ARG A 163 17.79 -11.81 4.99
C ARG A 163 17.62 -11.46 6.45
N SER A 164 17.96 -10.27 6.87
CA SER A 164 18.03 -9.88 8.27
C SER A 164 16.89 -8.97 8.66
N CYS A 165 16.43 -9.09 9.88
CA CYS A 165 15.48 -8.16 10.49
C CYS A 165 15.96 -7.82 11.89
N PHE A 166 15.96 -6.52 12.22
CA PHE A 166 16.39 -6.04 13.52
C PHE A 166 15.20 -5.84 14.43
N ILE A 167 15.26 -6.43 15.61
CA ILE A 167 14.25 -6.31 16.67
C ILE A 167 14.85 -5.59 17.88
N LYS A 168 13.96 -4.95 18.65
CA LYS A 168 14.33 -4.33 19.93
C LYS A 168 14.33 -5.35 21.05
#